data_fdb9f076839160a3f5429ebcae7bf7f1
#
_entry.id   fdb9f076839160a3f5429ebcae7bf7f1
#
_cell.length_a   1.000
_cell.length_b   1.000
_cell.length_c   1.000
_cell.angle_alpha   90.00
_cell.angle_beta   90.00
_cell.angle_gamma   90.00
#
_symmetry.space_group_name_H-M   'P 1'
#
loop_
_entity.id
_entity.type
_entity.pdbx_description
1 polymer ?
#
loop_
_entity_poly.entity_id
_entity_poly.type
_entity_poly.pdbx_seq_one_letter_code
_entity_poly.pdbx_strand_id
1 'polypeptide(L)'
;AAPSSVNPDRKNFEKNYDAVLKNVSMPTGGVTLQMLRAVKGGNQTQDHLNKITKKTMRDIVYDSVWKPGNISTLPENIQAQFLDMNLVHESKEAVRILQRAINSASEMPSVSVDGILRKGISSAANKTISKDVNLLKAERCLYYAEEIRRKPNQKQFWVQRFTRAISLG
;
A
#
# COMPACT_ATOMS: atom_id res chain seq x y z
N ALA A 1 28.93 13.83 -19.29
CA ALA A 1 28.35 12.78 -18.47
C ALA A 1 26.99 12.39 -19.04
N ALA A 2 26.76 11.13 -19.34
CA ALA A 2 25.45 10.67 -19.75
C ALA A 2 24.45 10.97 -18.62
N PRO A 3 23.23 11.50 -18.92
CA PRO A 3 22.23 11.66 -17.90
C PRO A 3 21.97 10.28 -17.29
N SER A 4 22.05 10.19 -15.98
CA SER A 4 21.70 8.95 -15.27
C SER A 4 20.31 8.56 -15.73
N SER A 5 20.18 7.41 -16.38
CA SER A 5 18.89 6.89 -16.79
C SER A 5 18.03 6.79 -15.54
N VAL A 6 17.03 7.65 -15.43
CA VAL A 6 16.10 7.64 -14.30
C VAL A 6 15.44 6.27 -14.30
N ASN A 7 15.66 5.48 -13.25
CA ASN A 7 15.06 4.16 -13.10
C ASN A 7 13.54 4.27 -13.28
N PRO A 8 12.95 3.64 -14.33
CA PRO A 8 11.52 3.76 -14.61
C PRO A 8 10.63 3.30 -13.45
N ASP A 9 11.07 2.28 -12.71
CA ASP A 9 10.36 1.78 -11.54
C ASP A 9 10.35 2.81 -10.41
N ARG A 10 11.48 3.50 -10.19
CA ARG A 10 11.55 4.59 -9.23
C ARG A 10 10.64 5.76 -9.61
N LYS A 11 10.57 6.12 -10.88
CA LYS A 11 9.68 7.17 -11.38
C LYS A 11 8.21 6.79 -11.16
N ASN A 12 7.85 5.55 -11.43
CA ASN A 12 6.51 5.04 -11.19
C ASN A 12 6.17 5.06 -9.68
N PHE A 13 7.08 4.64 -8.84
CA PHE A 13 6.93 4.77 -7.37
C PHE A 13 6.67 6.21 -6.95
N GLU A 14 7.49 7.16 -7.39
CA GLU A 14 7.36 8.58 -7.01
C GLU A 14 5.98 9.13 -7.37
N LYS A 15 5.47 8.83 -8.56
CA LYS A 15 4.12 9.22 -9.00
C LYS A 15 3.04 8.68 -8.05
N ASN A 16 3.09 7.41 -7.72
CA ASN A 16 2.10 6.77 -6.85
C ASN A 16 2.21 7.24 -5.40
N TYR A 17 3.44 7.40 -4.92
CA TYR A 17 3.68 7.87 -3.55
C TYR A 17 3.25 9.34 -3.38
N ASP A 18 3.48 10.20 -4.37
CA ASP A 18 2.96 11.57 -4.36
C ASP A 18 1.43 11.60 -4.32
N ALA A 19 0.77 10.71 -5.05
CA ALA A 19 -0.69 10.57 -4.98
C ALA A 19 -1.16 10.17 -3.57
N VAL A 20 -0.47 9.25 -2.91
CA VAL A 20 -0.77 8.85 -1.52
C VAL A 20 -0.57 10.03 -0.57
N LEU A 21 0.57 10.70 -0.63
CA LEU A 21 0.89 11.83 0.27
C LEU A 21 -0.06 13.02 0.10
N LYS A 22 -0.52 13.26 -1.13
CA LYS A 22 -1.49 14.33 -1.43
C LYS A 22 -2.85 14.08 -0.81
N ASN A 23 -3.30 12.84 -0.79
CA ASN A 23 -4.65 12.48 -0.39
C ASN A 23 -4.76 11.99 1.07
N VAL A 24 -3.64 11.72 1.70
CA VAL A 24 -3.59 11.16 3.06
C VAL A 24 -2.54 11.88 3.89
N SER A 25 -2.96 12.40 5.05
CA SER A 25 -2.02 13.00 6.02
C SER A 25 -1.18 11.91 6.68
N MET A 26 0.13 11.94 6.40
CA MET A 26 1.12 11.05 7.01
C MET A 26 2.38 11.86 7.37
N PRO A 27 2.55 12.27 8.64
CA PRO A 27 3.69 13.12 9.03
C PRO A 27 5.06 12.53 8.70
N THR A 28 5.19 11.21 8.76
CA THR A 28 6.45 10.49 8.44
C THR A 28 6.35 9.72 7.12
N GLY A 29 5.37 10.07 6.27
CA GLY A 29 5.17 9.41 4.98
C GLY A 29 4.87 7.91 5.04
N GLY A 30 4.41 7.42 6.19
CA GLY A 30 4.20 6.00 6.45
C GLY A 30 5.44 5.25 6.94
N VAL A 31 6.58 5.91 7.09
CA VAL A 31 7.79 5.31 7.67
C VAL A 31 7.58 5.11 9.18
N THR A 32 7.78 3.89 9.65
CA THR A 32 7.72 3.52 11.06
C THR A 32 9.12 3.58 11.69
N LEU A 33 9.18 3.67 13.03
CA LEU A 33 10.45 3.59 13.74
C LEU A 33 11.18 2.26 13.47
N GLN A 34 10.43 1.18 13.33
CA GLN A 34 11.00 -0.13 12.97
C GLN A 34 11.67 -0.10 11.58
N MET A 35 11.03 0.50 10.59
CA MET A 35 11.60 0.66 9.24
C MET A 35 12.86 1.51 9.28
N LEU A 36 12.83 2.63 10.02
CA LEU A 36 13.99 3.50 10.19
C LEU A 36 15.16 2.76 10.86
N ARG A 37 14.89 1.98 11.89
CA ARG A 37 15.90 1.16 12.58
C ARG A 37 16.49 0.08 11.69
N ALA A 38 15.69 -0.54 10.85
CA ALA A 38 16.17 -1.55 9.91
C ALA A 38 17.16 -0.97 8.88
N VAL A 39 17.00 0.30 8.51
CA VAL A 39 17.83 0.97 7.49
C VAL A 39 19.02 1.72 8.11
N LYS A 40 18.81 2.40 9.24
CA LYS A 40 19.80 3.30 9.84
C LYS A 40 20.47 2.76 11.11
N GLY A 41 19.98 1.64 11.65
CA GLY A 41 20.50 1.03 12.87
C GLY A 41 19.54 1.13 14.07
N GLY A 42 19.71 0.19 15.00
CA GLY A 42 18.80 0.01 16.15
C GLY A 42 18.77 1.16 17.15
N ASN A 43 19.73 2.08 17.11
CA ASN A 43 19.81 3.25 18.00
C ASN A 43 18.92 4.42 17.58
N GLN A 44 18.17 4.29 16.48
CA GLN A 44 17.23 5.32 16.05
C GLN A 44 16.09 5.48 17.05
N THR A 45 15.69 6.72 17.30
CA THR A 45 14.65 7.10 18.26
C THR A 45 13.47 7.73 17.54
N GLN A 46 12.36 7.94 18.27
CA GLN A 46 11.19 8.66 17.74
C GLN A 46 11.55 10.09 17.28
N ASP A 47 12.50 10.74 17.96
CA ASP A 47 12.98 12.08 17.58
C ASP A 47 13.70 12.04 16.22
N HIS A 48 14.50 11.01 15.97
CA HIS A 48 15.12 10.81 14.65
C HIS A 48 14.07 10.60 13.56
N LEU A 49 13.02 9.83 13.85
CA LEU A 49 11.91 9.62 12.92
C LEU A 49 11.15 10.93 12.64
N ASN A 50 10.89 11.74 13.64
CA ASN A 50 10.18 13.01 13.50
C ASN A 50 10.97 14.04 12.67
N LYS A 51 12.29 13.87 12.60
CA LYS A 51 13.22 14.74 11.84
C LYS A 51 13.64 14.13 10.49
N ILE A 52 13.01 13.06 10.06
CA ILE A 52 13.37 12.39 8.81
C ILE A 52 13.22 13.33 7.61
N THR A 53 14.21 13.33 6.72
CA THR A 53 14.16 14.13 5.50
C THR A 53 13.19 13.50 4.48
N LYS A 54 12.62 14.31 3.59
CA LYS A 54 11.76 13.83 2.49
C LYS A 54 12.49 12.81 1.61
N LYS A 55 13.77 13.03 1.33
CA LYS A 55 14.58 12.11 0.54
C LYS A 55 14.72 10.76 1.23
N THR A 56 15.12 10.74 2.50
CA THR A 56 15.29 9.52 3.29
C THR A 56 13.97 8.76 3.44
N MET A 57 12.87 9.46 3.69
CA MET A 57 11.53 8.91 3.75
C MET A 57 11.16 8.17 2.47
N ARG A 58 11.37 8.79 1.30
CA ARG A 58 11.10 8.20 -0.01
C ARG A 58 11.97 6.98 -0.29
N ASP A 59 13.24 7.06 0.03
CA ASP A 59 14.18 5.94 -0.15
C ASP A 59 13.77 4.74 0.70
N ILE A 60 13.38 4.95 1.96
CA ILE A 60 12.93 3.88 2.85
C ILE A 60 11.65 3.24 2.34
N VAL A 61 10.64 4.01 1.94
CA VAL A 61 9.38 3.48 1.41
C VAL A 61 9.61 2.71 0.10
N TYR A 62 10.44 3.25 -0.79
CA TYR A 62 10.79 2.55 -2.02
C TYR A 62 11.45 1.20 -1.76
N ASP A 63 12.46 1.17 -0.91
CA ASP A 63 13.24 -0.05 -0.65
C ASP A 63 12.53 -1.06 0.28
N SER A 64 11.72 -0.58 1.22
CA SER A 64 11.09 -1.43 2.24
C SER A 64 9.66 -1.83 1.94
N VAL A 65 8.96 -1.09 1.08
CA VAL A 65 7.54 -1.31 0.77
C VAL A 65 7.30 -1.56 -0.71
N TRP A 66 7.70 -0.63 -1.57
CA TRP A 66 7.41 -0.71 -3.00
C TRP A 66 8.06 -1.92 -3.68
N LYS A 67 9.37 -2.06 -3.55
CA LYS A 67 10.10 -3.17 -4.17
C LYS A 67 9.72 -4.54 -3.58
N PRO A 68 9.76 -4.74 -2.26
CA PRO A 68 9.38 -6.03 -1.68
C PRO A 68 7.91 -6.39 -1.93
N GLY A 69 7.04 -5.39 -2.03
CA GLY A 69 5.62 -5.56 -2.33
C GLY A 69 5.32 -5.87 -3.79
N ASN A 70 6.32 -5.86 -4.69
CA ASN A 70 6.14 -6.05 -6.14
C ASN A 70 5.01 -5.19 -6.72
N ILE A 71 4.84 -3.98 -6.22
CA ILE A 71 3.70 -3.11 -6.52
C ILE A 71 3.66 -2.72 -8.00
N SER A 72 4.82 -2.54 -8.63
CA SER A 72 4.94 -2.22 -10.05
C SER A 72 4.40 -3.30 -11.00
N THR A 73 4.20 -4.52 -10.52
CA THR A 73 3.63 -5.62 -11.33
C THR A 73 2.12 -5.56 -11.43
N LEU A 74 1.48 -4.76 -10.59
CA LEU A 74 0.03 -4.59 -10.55
C LEU A 74 -0.45 -3.57 -11.60
N PRO A 75 -1.74 -3.58 -11.98
CA PRO A 75 -2.32 -2.55 -12.84
C PRO A 75 -2.07 -1.15 -12.29
N GLU A 76 -1.74 -0.20 -13.16
CA GLU A 76 -1.38 1.17 -12.75
C GLU A 76 -2.46 1.85 -11.89
N ASN A 77 -3.72 1.63 -12.21
CA ASN A 77 -4.84 2.28 -11.51
C ASN A 77 -5.04 1.84 -10.07
N ILE A 78 -4.44 0.72 -9.65
CA ILE A 78 -4.54 0.22 -8.27
C ILE A 78 -3.24 0.36 -7.48
N GLN A 79 -2.15 0.79 -8.11
CA GLN A 79 -0.83 0.83 -7.46
C GLN A 79 -0.78 1.80 -6.28
N ALA A 80 -1.35 3.00 -6.40
CA ALA A 80 -1.39 3.96 -5.31
C ALA A 80 -2.22 3.43 -4.12
N GLN A 81 -3.37 2.82 -4.39
CA GLN A 81 -4.22 2.20 -3.37
C GLN A 81 -3.47 1.06 -2.66
N PHE A 82 -2.82 0.19 -3.42
CA PHE A 82 -2.10 -0.94 -2.87
C PHE A 82 -0.83 -0.52 -2.11
N LEU A 83 -0.13 0.51 -2.57
CA LEU A 83 0.98 1.12 -1.84
C LEU A 83 0.50 1.63 -0.47
N ASP A 84 -0.59 2.39 -0.44
CA ASP A 84 -1.16 2.89 0.81
C ASP A 84 -1.57 1.76 1.76
N MET A 85 -2.17 0.69 1.23
CA MET A 85 -2.52 -0.49 2.02
C MET A 85 -1.28 -1.12 2.69
N ASN A 86 -0.16 -1.21 1.98
CA ASN A 86 1.10 -1.73 2.53
C ASN A 86 1.76 -0.78 3.54
N LEU A 87 1.40 0.50 3.57
CA LEU A 87 1.87 1.46 4.57
C LEU A 87 1.07 1.39 5.87
N VAL A 88 -0.20 0.99 5.83
CA VAL A 88 -1.09 0.94 7.00
C VAL A 88 -1.34 -0.46 7.54
N HIS A 89 -1.17 -1.48 6.72
CA HIS A 89 -1.37 -2.89 7.10
C HIS A 89 -0.07 -3.65 6.98
N GLU A 90 -0.02 -4.80 7.64
CA GLU A 90 1.00 -5.79 7.30
C GLU A 90 0.82 -6.20 5.82
N SER A 91 1.94 -6.38 5.12
CA SER A 91 1.93 -6.74 3.69
C SER A 91 1.04 -7.94 3.39
N LYS A 92 1.02 -8.93 4.27
CA LYS A 92 0.18 -10.12 4.13
C LYS A 92 -1.31 -9.79 4.11
N GLU A 93 -1.76 -8.86 4.96
CA GLU A 93 -3.17 -8.42 4.98
C GLU A 93 -3.51 -7.57 3.75
N ALA A 94 -2.61 -6.71 3.31
CA ALA A 94 -2.80 -5.95 2.07
C ALA A 94 -2.99 -6.89 0.86
N VAL A 95 -2.18 -7.95 0.77
CA VAL A 95 -2.31 -8.95 -0.29
C VAL A 95 -3.62 -9.74 -0.18
N ARG A 96 -4.06 -10.10 1.02
CA ARG A 96 -5.36 -10.77 1.22
C ARG A 96 -6.54 -9.92 0.76
N ILE A 97 -6.53 -8.62 1.05
CA ILE A 97 -7.56 -7.69 0.58
C ILE A 97 -7.57 -7.67 -0.95
N LEU A 98 -6.40 -7.58 -1.58
CA LEU A 98 -6.25 -7.64 -3.04
C LEU A 98 -6.80 -8.94 -3.63
N GLN A 99 -6.48 -10.09 -3.03
CA GLN A 99 -6.95 -11.40 -3.47
C GLN A 99 -8.47 -11.53 -3.36
N ARG A 100 -9.08 -11.01 -2.30
CA ARG A 100 -10.54 -10.96 -2.16
C ARG A 100 -11.17 -10.07 -3.23
N ALA A 101 -10.59 -8.91 -3.51
CA ALA A 101 -11.08 -8.02 -4.56
C ALA A 101 -11.06 -8.69 -5.93
N ILE A 102 -10.00 -9.41 -6.26
CA ILE A 102 -9.91 -10.20 -7.49
C ILE A 102 -11.02 -11.24 -7.56
N ASN A 103 -11.24 -11.99 -6.48
CA ASN A 103 -12.28 -13.00 -6.42
C ASN A 103 -13.69 -12.41 -6.51
N SER A 104 -13.93 -11.25 -5.88
CA SER A 104 -15.21 -10.54 -5.96
C SER A 104 -15.52 -10.03 -7.37
N ALA A 105 -14.48 -9.73 -8.14
CA ALA A 105 -14.59 -9.26 -9.52
C ALA A 105 -14.69 -10.39 -10.54
N SER A 106 -14.54 -11.64 -10.11
CA SER A 106 -14.53 -12.83 -10.98
C SER A 106 -15.85 -13.57 -10.85
N GLU A 107 -16.36 -14.10 -11.97
CA GLU A 107 -17.54 -14.98 -11.96
C GLU A 107 -17.30 -16.24 -11.11
N MET A 108 -16.06 -16.74 -11.13
CA MET A 108 -15.62 -17.86 -10.31
C MET A 108 -14.35 -17.45 -9.54
N PRO A 109 -14.35 -17.57 -8.20
CA PRO A 109 -13.15 -17.34 -7.41
C PRO A 109 -12.00 -18.24 -7.87
N SER A 110 -10.89 -17.67 -8.27
CA SER A 110 -9.75 -18.39 -8.84
C SER A 110 -8.44 -18.20 -8.10
N VAL A 111 -8.45 -17.33 -7.10
CA VAL A 111 -7.25 -16.95 -6.34
C VAL A 111 -7.39 -17.35 -4.89
N SER A 112 -6.38 -18.07 -4.36
CA SER A 112 -6.30 -18.37 -2.94
C SER A 112 -6.07 -17.09 -2.12
N VAL A 113 -6.81 -16.92 -1.04
CA VAL A 113 -6.67 -15.79 -0.12
C VAL A 113 -5.67 -16.17 0.98
N ASP A 114 -4.40 -16.17 0.65
CA ASP A 114 -3.31 -16.63 1.54
C ASP A 114 -2.30 -15.52 1.91
N GLY A 115 -2.44 -14.34 1.32
CA GLY A 115 -1.58 -13.21 1.58
C GLY A 115 -0.21 -13.28 0.89
N ILE A 116 -0.07 -14.13 -0.13
CA ILE A 116 1.18 -14.26 -0.90
C ILE A 116 0.99 -13.70 -2.31
N LEU A 117 1.75 -12.66 -2.64
CA LEU A 117 1.72 -12.06 -3.97
C LEU A 117 2.57 -12.88 -4.94
N ARG A 118 1.90 -13.63 -5.79
CA ARG A 118 2.51 -14.43 -6.86
C ARG A 118 2.30 -13.76 -8.22
N LYS A 119 3.08 -14.17 -9.20
CA LYS A 119 2.95 -13.69 -10.59
C LYS A 119 1.54 -13.86 -11.15
N GLY A 120 0.86 -14.94 -10.80
CA GLY A 120 -0.54 -15.19 -11.21
C GLY A 120 -1.53 -14.17 -10.64
N ILE A 121 -1.25 -13.56 -9.47
CA ILE A 121 -2.09 -12.53 -8.87
C ILE A 121 -2.10 -11.26 -9.72
N SER A 122 -0.95 -10.83 -10.20
CA SER A 122 -0.85 -9.66 -11.08
C SER A 122 -1.63 -9.88 -12.40
N SER A 123 -1.52 -11.07 -12.97
CA SER A 123 -2.29 -11.46 -14.17
C SER A 123 -3.79 -11.45 -13.89
N ALA A 124 -4.24 -12.02 -12.77
CA ALA A 124 -5.63 -12.03 -12.36
C ALA A 124 -6.17 -10.60 -12.11
N ALA A 125 -5.38 -9.75 -11.45
CA ALA A 125 -5.72 -8.35 -11.22
C ALA A 125 -5.90 -7.58 -12.54
N ASN A 126 -5.02 -7.81 -13.52
CA ASN A 126 -5.14 -7.20 -14.85
C ASN A 126 -6.42 -7.61 -15.58
N LYS A 127 -6.90 -8.82 -15.39
CA LYS A 127 -8.12 -9.32 -16.00
C LYS A 127 -9.40 -8.86 -15.32
N THR A 128 -9.32 -8.48 -14.05
CA THR A 128 -10.49 -8.20 -13.20
C THR A 128 -10.53 -6.74 -12.73
N ILE A 129 -9.80 -6.43 -11.67
CA ILE A 129 -9.89 -5.14 -10.97
C ILE A 129 -9.18 -3.98 -11.68
N SER A 130 -8.40 -4.25 -12.74
CA SER A 130 -7.82 -3.18 -13.56
C SER A 130 -8.87 -2.28 -14.22
N LYS A 131 -10.09 -2.78 -14.36
CA LYS A 131 -11.19 -2.04 -14.97
C LYS A 131 -11.91 -1.13 -13.98
N ASP A 132 -11.86 -1.45 -12.70
CA ASP A 132 -12.55 -0.70 -11.65
C ASP A 132 -11.82 -0.81 -10.30
N VAL A 133 -11.11 0.24 -9.93
CA VAL A 133 -10.42 0.35 -8.64
C VAL A 133 -11.39 0.33 -7.45
N ASN A 134 -12.66 0.64 -7.68
CA ASN A 134 -13.67 0.65 -6.62
C ASN A 134 -13.90 -0.73 -6.00
N LEU A 135 -13.64 -1.80 -6.76
CA LEU A 135 -13.67 -3.16 -6.21
C LEU A 135 -12.64 -3.36 -5.11
N LEU A 136 -11.42 -2.85 -5.31
CA LEU A 136 -10.38 -2.90 -4.28
C LEU A 136 -10.72 -2.00 -3.09
N LYS A 137 -11.26 -0.82 -3.34
CA LYS A 137 -11.71 0.10 -2.28
C LYS A 137 -12.83 -0.51 -1.44
N ALA A 138 -13.79 -1.15 -2.08
CA ALA A 138 -14.91 -1.83 -1.41
C ALA A 138 -14.43 -2.94 -0.48
N GLU A 139 -13.54 -3.79 -0.95
CA GLU A 139 -12.95 -4.85 -0.12
C GLU A 139 -12.11 -4.29 1.04
N ARG A 140 -11.39 -3.21 0.80
CA ARG A 140 -10.66 -2.51 1.86
C ARG A 140 -11.61 -1.93 2.92
N CYS A 141 -12.72 -1.33 2.51
CA CYS A 141 -13.75 -0.84 3.43
C CYS A 141 -14.41 -1.99 4.21
N LEU A 142 -14.68 -3.11 3.56
CA LEU A 142 -15.23 -4.30 4.22
C LEU A 142 -14.26 -4.83 5.29
N TYR A 143 -12.97 -4.89 4.99
CA TYR A 143 -11.95 -5.26 5.97
C TYR A 143 -12.00 -4.35 7.21
N TYR A 144 -12.12 -3.04 7.03
CA TYR A 144 -12.24 -2.10 8.15
C TYR A 144 -13.52 -2.31 8.94
N ALA A 145 -14.64 -2.55 8.27
CA ALA A 145 -15.92 -2.83 8.94
C ALA A 145 -15.84 -4.09 9.81
N GLU A 146 -15.19 -5.13 9.31
CA GLU A 146 -14.96 -6.37 10.06
C GLU A 146 -14.02 -6.19 11.25
N GLU A 147 -12.93 -5.42 11.08
CA GLU A 147 -12.01 -5.08 12.16
C GLU A 147 -12.70 -4.31 13.29
N ILE A 148 -13.54 -3.37 12.94
CA ILE A 148 -14.33 -2.57 13.88
C ILE A 148 -15.32 -3.44 14.64
N ARG A 149 -15.97 -4.37 13.94
CA ARG A 149 -16.89 -5.33 14.56
C ARG A 149 -16.20 -6.22 15.60
N ARG A 150 -14.95 -6.61 15.29
CA ARG A 150 -14.12 -7.41 16.22
C ARG A 150 -13.53 -6.58 17.36
N LYS A 151 -13.21 -5.32 17.11
CA LYS A 151 -12.56 -4.40 18.05
C LYS A 151 -13.31 -3.07 18.16
N PRO A 152 -14.50 -3.03 18.81
CA PRO A 152 -15.34 -1.83 18.86
C PRO A 152 -14.67 -0.61 19.51
N ASN A 153 -13.68 -0.84 20.37
CA ASN A 153 -12.90 0.24 21.01
C ASN A 153 -12.03 1.03 20.03
N GLN A 154 -11.83 0.54 18.81
CA GLN A 154 -11.11 1.25 17.74
C GLN A 154 -12.03 2.04 16.81
N LYS A 155 -13.31 2.13 17.14
CA LYS A 155 -14.34 2.85 16.37
C LYS A 155 -13.97 4.29 16.06
N GLN A 156 -13.26 4.95 16.95
CA GLN A 156 -12.78 6.33 16.78
C GLN A 156 -11.90 6.55 15.53
N PHE A 157 -11.29 5.50 15.00
CA PHE A 157 -10.42 5.58 13.82
C PHE A 157 -11.14 5.31 12.50
N TRP A 158 -12.46 5.09 12.51
CA TRP A 158 -13.23 4.69 11.32
C TRP A 158 -13.22 5.71 10.20
N VAL A 159 -13.58 6.94 10.52
CA VAL A 159 -13.72 8.00 9.52
C VAL A 159 -12.40 8.14 8.76
N GLN A 160 -11.29 8.19 9.49
CA GLN A 160 -9.97 8.30 8.90
C GLN A 160 -9.63 7.11 7.99
N ARG A 161 -9.91 5.89 8.42
CA ARG A 161 -9.62 4.67 7.65
C ARG A 161 -10.46 4.57 6.39
N PHE A 162 -11.77 4.82 6.49
CA PHE A 162 -12.67 4.81 5.34
C PHE A 162 -12.35 5.94 4.36
N THR A 163 -12.13 7.15 4.85
CA THR A 163 -11.73 8.29 4.02
C THR A 163 -10.46 7.98 3.25
N ARG A 164 -9.48 7.39 3.90
CA ARG A 164 -8.23 6.97 3.28
C ARG A 164 -8.45 5.95 2.16
N ALA A 165 -9.31 4.96 2.37
CA ALA A 165 -9.62 3.95 1.37
C ALA A 165 -10.32 4.53 0.13
N ILE A 166 -11.23 5.49 0.31
CA ILE A 166 -12.02 6.06 -0.79
C ILE A 166 -11.27 7.14 -1.56
N SER A 167 -10.31 7.82 -0.94
CA SER A 167 -9.63 9.00 -1.53
C SER A 167 -8.61 8.65 -2.62
N LEU A 168 -8.15 7.41 -2.69
CA LEU A 168 -7.08 6.99 -3.59
C LEU A 168 -7.62 6.24 -4.81
N GLY A 169 -7.18 6.67 -5.98
CA GLY A 169 -7.49 6.04 -7.26
C GLY A 169 -8.51 6.71 -8.12
#